data_6d548dc2ab19aca61764558a8148f427
#
_entry.id   6d548dc2ab19aca61764558a8148f427
#
_cell.length_a   1.000
_cell.length_b   1.000
_cell.length_c   1.000
_cell.angle_alpha   90.00
_cell.angle_beta   90.00
_cell.angle_gamma   90.00
#
_symmetry.space_group_name_H-M   'P 1'
#
loop_
_entity.id
_entity.type
_entity.pdbx_description
1 polymer ?
#
loop_
_entity_poly.entity_id
_entity_poly.type
_entity_poly.pdbx_seq_one_letter_code
_entity_poly.pdbx_strand_id
1 'polypeptide(L)'
;MHRVLNVVARPAARSALAMHGTSRRCMSSIPTGSSSPVGPILLGATALGLYTFRQSFLTTFMDPVLMPLLRLLGPETSHVLAVQAAKYGWSVKDTVPDDPSLHVSLLGLSFDNPIGIAAGFDKHADAMQGLLDMGFGFVEIGSVTPLPQDGNPKPRVFRLVEDRGVINRYGFNSQGHAKVRERLEKYKYWTLSTTTSKQYRRGPLGVNLGKNKSSDSPIEDYVRGVETLGPFGDYLVINISSPNTPGLRSLQGKKELHALVSAVLDARNKLWKRLPLLVKIAPDLTSDDMRDIAEVALALQIDGLIVSNTTISRPESLLSPHAAETGGLSGAPVKELSTTVLHSMYKLTEGKIPLIGVGGVATGQDAYDKIRAGASLVQLYSSLVFNGPLAVVGSFECGYPAQ
;
A
#
# COMPACT_ATOMS: atom_id res chain seq x y z
N MET A 1 -26.65 -30.73 -31.99
CA MET A 1 -27.92 -30.33 -32.60
C MET A 1 -28.09 -28.83 -32.33
N HIS A 2 -27.65 -27.97 -33.23
CA HIS A 2 -28.40 -27.20 -34.22
C HIS A 2 -29.54 -26.35 -33.61
N ARG A 3 -29.59 -25.06 -33.73
CA ARG A 3 -29.49 -24.01 -34.81
C ARG A 3 -29.34 -22.63 -34.11
N VAL A 4 -28.48 -21.71 -34.41
CA VAL A 4 -28.36 -20.72 -35.49
C VAL A 4 -29.70 -20.08 -35.94
N LEU A 5 -29.79 -18.77 -35.76
CA LEU A 5 -30.34 -17.86 -36.76
C LEU A 5 -29.99 -16.40 -36.50
N ASN A 6 -29.30 -15.84 -37.49
CA ASN A 6 -29.10 -14.42 -37.78
C ASN A 6 -30.38 -13.76 -38.29
N VAL A 7 -30.54 -12.44 -38.09
CA VAL A 7 -31.22 -11.52 -39.02
C VAL A 7 -30.71 -10.12 -38.70
N VAL A 8 -29.84 -9.53 -39.45
CA VAL A 8 -29.92 -8.74 -40.69
C VAL A 8 -30.35 -7.28 -40.46
N ALA A 9 -29.52 -6.44 -40.99
CA ALA A 9 -29.49 -4.97 -40.97
C ALA A 9 -30.29 -4.32 -42.12
N ARG A 10 -30.40 -3.02 -42.01
CA ARG A 10 -30.45 -1.96 -43.07
C ARG A 10 -31.79 -1.29 -43.37
N PRO A 11 -31.76 -0.15 -44.12
CA PRO A 11 -31.23 1.18 -43.77
C PRO A 11 -32.14 2.36 -44.23
N ALA A 12 -31.66 3.60 -43.95
CA ALA A 12 -31.77 4.82 -44.75
C ALA A 12 -33.13 5.49 -45.03
N ALA A 13 -33.17 6.78 -44.94
CA ALA A 13 -33.20 7.64 -46.12
C ALA A 13 -33.18 9.14 -45.79
N ARG A 14 -32.50 9.82 -46.67
CA ARG A 14 -32.32 11.25 -46.84
C ARG A 14 -33.64 12.01 -47.06
N SER A 15 -33.68 13.27 -46.65
CA SER A 15 -34.24 14.31 -47.54
C SER A 15 -33.63 15.66 -47.20
N ALA A 16 -33.03 16.25 -48.19
CA ALA A 16 -32.58 17.62 -48.27
C ALA A 16 -33.75 18.54 -48.62
N LEU A 17 -33.79 19.71 -48.06
CA LEU A 17 -34.45 20.84 -48.68
C LEU A 17 -33.61 22.09 -48.48
N ALA A 18 -33.14 22.60 -49.60
CA ALA A 18 -32.52 23.92 -49.72
C ALA A 18 -33.60 24.98 -49.83
N MET A 19 -33.41 26.13 -49.23
CA MET A 19 -33.97 27.37 -49.74
C MET A 19 -33.04 28.56 -49.48
N HIS A 20 -32.90 29.31 -50.53
CA HIS A 20 -32.10 30.53 -50.71
C HIS A 20 -32.57 31.70 -49.86
N GLY A 21 -31.62 32.56 -49.51
CA GLY A 21 -31.90 33.89 -48.98
C GLY A 21 -30.64 34.75 -48.87
N THR A 22 -30.48 35.61 -49.79
CA THR A 22 -29.40 36.54 -50.13
C THR A 22 -29.05 37.57 -49.04
N SER A 23 -27.74 37.90 -49.00
CA SER A 23 -27.13 39.27 -48.95
C SER A 23 -27.10 40.04 -47.62
N ARG A 24 -25.94 40.31 -47.05
CA ARG A 24 -25.13 41.54 -47.25
C ARG A 24 -23.87 41.51 -46.34
N ARG A 25 -22.82 41.98 -46.98
CA ARG A 25 -21.49 42.23 -46.36
C ARG A 25 -21.56 43.16 -45.19
N CYS A 26 -20.82 42.84 -44.12
CA CYS A 26 -20.08 43.82 -43.34
C CYS A 26 -18.73 43.23 -43.01
N MET A 27 -17.69 43.75 -43.69
CA MET A 27 -16.29 43.51 -43.33
C MET A 27 -15.99 44.24 -42.03
N SER A 28 -15.66 43.55 -40.99
CA SER A 28 -14.85 44.06 -39.93
C SER A 28 -13.66 43.11 -39.75
N SER A 29 -12.50 43.60 -40.13
CA SER A 29 -11.21 42.96 -40.00
C SER A 29 -10.90 42.70 -38.52
N ILE A 30 -10.94 41.42 -38.11
CA ILE A 30 -10.33 40.99 -36.85
C ILE A 30 -8.83 40.80 -37.14
N PRO A 31 -7.92 41.44 -36.43
CA PRO A 31 -6.51 41.16 -36.59
C PRO A 31 -6.25 39.75 -36.10
N THR A 32 -5.87 38.83 -37.00
CA THR A 32 -5.29 37.55 -36.66
C THR A 32 -3.92 37.78 -36.01
N GLY A 33 -3.92 37.90 -34.69
CA GLY A 33 -2.70 37.81 -33.93
C GLY A 33 -2.13 36.39 -34.12
N SER A 34 -1.09 36.29 -34.93
CA SER A 34 -0.29 35.07 -35.06
C SER A 34 0.37 34.81 -33.70
N SER A 35 -0.28 34.02 -32.83
CA SER A 35 0.38 33.47 -31.66
C SER A 35 1.45 32.51 -32.17
N SER A 36 2.70 32.93 -32.18
CA SER A 36 3.82 32.08 -32.53
C SER A 36 3.80 30.86 -31.62
N PRO A 37 3.95 29.64 -32.15
CA PRO A 37 3.95 28.39 -31.35
C PRO A 37 5.17 28.29 -30.41
N VAL A 38 6.07 29.25 -30.43
CA VAL A 38 7.31 29.30 -29.63
C VAL A 38 7.05 29.45 -28.14
N GLY A 39 6.03 30.18 -27.73
CA GLY A 39 5.70 30.41 -26.33
C GLY A 39 5.30 29.16 -25.57
N PRO A 40 4.34 28.36 -26.04
CA PRO A 40 3.98 27.09 -25.41
C PRO A 40 5.11 26.03 -25.40
N ILE A 41 5.92 26.00 -26.46
CA ILE A 41 7.07 25.07 -26.56
C ILE A 41 8.15 25.48 -25.54
N LEU A 42 8.44 26.76 -25.40
CA LEU A 42 9.43 27.26 -24.44
C LEU A 42 8.97 26.99 -22.99
N LEU A 43 7.71 27.23 -22.67
CA LEU A 43 7.12 26.94 -21.37
C LEU A 43 7.17 25.45 -21.06
N GLY A 44 6.85 24.59 -22.02
CA GLY A 44 6.94 23.15 -21.88
C GLY A 44 8.38 22.67 -21.65
N ALA A 45 9.34 23.18 -22.41
CA ALA A 45 10.76 22.85 -22.25
C ALA A 45 11.32 23.33 -20.90
N THR A 46 10.92 24.52 -20.43
CA THR A 46 11.31 25.03 -19.11
C THR A 46 10.71 24.20 -17.99
N ALA A 47 9.44 23.83 -18.09
CA ALA A 47 8.78 22.97 -17.10
C ALA A 47 9.41 21.57 -17.04
N LEU A 48 9.72 20.97 -18.19
CA LEU A 48 10.41 19.69 -18.28
C LEU A 48 11.83 19.77 -17.69
N GLY A 49 12.57 20.85 -18.02
CA GLY A 49 13.90 21.08 -17.46
C GLY A 49 13.90 21.24 -15.94
N LEU A 50 12.94 22.00 -15.39
CA LEU A 50 12.75 22.13 -13.95
C LEU A 50 12.34 20.79 -13.28
N TYR A 51 11.51 20.02 -13.94
CA TYR A 51 11.09 18.71 -13.45
C TYR A 51 12.26 17.71 -13.42
N THR A 52 13.03 17.60 -14.50
CA THR A 52 14.19 16.71 -14.57
C THR A 52 15.29 17.12 -13.59
N PHE A 53 15.57 18.44 -13.48
CA PHE A 53 16.49 18.98 -12.48
C PHE A 53 16.05 18.62 -11.05
N ARG A 54 14.76 18.77 -10.74
CA ARG A 54 14.21 18.42 -9.44
C ARG A 54 14.38 16.93 -9.14
N GLN A 55 14.07 16.04 -10.09
CA GLN A 55 14.23 14.59 -9.89
C GLN A 55 15.71 14.22 -9.69
N SER A 56 16.59 14.73 -10.53
CA SER A 56 18.04 14.51 -10.39
C SER A 56 18.58 15.05 -9.08
N PHE A 57 18.14 16.23 -8.65
CA PHE A 57 18.49 16.79 -7.34
C PHE A 57 18.02 15.90 -6.20
N LEU A 58 16.75 15.47 -6.21
CA LEU A 58 16.21 14.62 -5.16
C LEU A 58 16.96 13.29 -5.08
N THR A 59 17.24 12.63 -6.21
CA THR A 59 17.97 11.36 -6.20
C THR A 59 19.41 11.52 -5.72
N THR A 60 20.10 12.59 -6.14
CA THR A 60 21.50 12.81 -5.78
C THR A 60 21.69 13.21 -4.31
N PHE A 61 20.78 14.03 -3.77
CA PHE A 61 20.92 14.60 -2.44
C PHE A 61 20.06 13.94 -1.37
N MET A 62 19.21 12.97 -1.73
CA MET A 62 18.30 12.32 -0.78
C MET A 62 19.10 11.67 0.37
N ASP A 63 19.95 10.71 0.07
CA ASP A 63 20.67 9.96 1.08
C ASP A 63 21.74 10.79 1.83
N PRO A 64 22.64 11.53 1.15
CA PRO A 64 23.72 12.20 1.84
C PRO A 64 23.29 13.47 2.59
N VAL A 65 22.18 14.10 2.21
CA VAL A 65 21.77 15.41 2.79
C VAL A 65 20.37 15.38 3.36
N LEU A 66 19.34 15.06 2.55
CA LEU A 66 17.96 15.17 3.00
C LEU A 66 17.61 14.18 4.12
N MET A 67 18.02 12.91 4.00
CA MET A 67 17.70 11.92 5.03
C MET A 67 18.38 12.21 6.38
N PRO A 68 19.66 12.62 6.47
CA PRO A 68 20.25 13.11 7.71
C PRO A 68 19.48 14.30 8.31
N LEU A 69 19.12 15.30 7.51
CA LEU A 69 18.34 16.46 7.97
C LEU A 69 16.95 16.08 8.47
N LEU A 70 16.23 15.21 7.76
CA LEU A 70 14.93 14.72 8.21
C LEU A 70 15.03 13.92 9.50
N ARG A 71 16.18 13.25 9.76
CA ARG A 71 16.41 12.53 11.02
C ARG A 71 16.65 13.43 12.21
N LEU A 72 17.01 14.71 12.02
CA LEU A 72 17.06 15.69 13.10
C LEU A 72 15.67 16.05 13.65
N LEU A 73 14.63 15.89 12.84
CA LEU A 73 13.26 16.08 13.28
C LEU A 73 12.75 14.89 14.09
N GLY A 74 11.78 15.12 14.96
CA GLY A 74 11.09 14.05 15.68
C GLY A 74 10.55 12.98 14.73
N PRO A 75 10.62 11.68 15.09
CA PRO A 75 10.25 10.58 14.19
C PRO A 75 8.83 10.69 13.60
N GLU A 76 7.86 11.08 14.41
CA GLU A 76 6.47 11.24 13.97
C GLU A 76 6.30 12.46 13.05
N THR A 77 7.03 13.56 13.30
CA THR A 77 7.02 14.73 12.43
C THR A 77 7.59 14.41 11.05
N SER A 78 8.71 13.70 10.99
CA SER A 78 9.30 13.26 9.72
C SER A 78 8.36 12.35 8.95
N HIS A 79 7.66 11.44 9.64
CA HIS A 79 6.66 10.58 9.01
C HIS A 79 5.52 11.40 8.38
N VAL A 80 4.95 12.36 9.12
CA VAL A 80 3.90 13.25 8.59
C VAL A 80 4.40 14.02 7.36
N LEU A 81 5.61 14.57 7.40
CA LEU A 81 6.21 15.27 6.27
C LEU A 81 6.40 14.36 5.05
N ALA A 82 6.85 13.11 5.26
CA ALA A 82 7.02 12.15 4.18
C ALA A 82 5.67 11.79 3.51
N VAL A 83 4.60 11.58 4.30
CA VAL A 83 3.25 11.35 3.77
C VAL A 83 2.76 12.58 2.99
N GLN A 84 2.97 13.80 3.51
CA GLN A 84 2.58 15.02 2.79
C GLN A 84 3.39 15.19 1.49
N ALA A 85 4.69 14.91 1.51
CA ALA A 85 5.52 14.95 0.30
C ALA A 85 5.00 13.98 -0.77
N ALA A 86 4.66 12.75 -0.39
CA ALA A 86 4.07 11.77 -1.29
C ALA A 86 2.69 12.22 -1.81
N LYS A 87 1.83 12.73 -0.92
CA LYS A 87 0.48 13.23 -1.25
C LYS A 87 0.51 14.33 -2.31
N TYR A 88 1.42 15.27 -2.20
CA TYR A 88 1.54 16.41 -3.13
C TYR A 88 2.50 16.14 -4.31
N GLY A 89 2.98 14.91 -4.45
CA GLY A 89 3.90 14.53 -5.52
C GLY A 89 5.28 15.19 -5.40
N TRP A 90 5.71 15.52 -4.17
CA TRP A 90 7.04 16.11 -3.89
C TRP A 90 8.11 15.04 -3.60
N SER A 91 7.72 13.80 -3.53
CA SER A 91 8.65 12.67 -3.44
C SER A 91 9.36 12.39 -4.77
N VAL A 92 10.41 11.58 -4.71
CA VAL A 92 11.03 10.99 -5.91
C VAL A 92 9.97 10.18 -6.64
N LYS A 93 9.95 10.28 -7.97
CA LYS A 93 9.12 9.42 -8.82
C LYS A 93 10.02 8.42 -9.52
N ASP A 94 9.61 7.18 -9.49
CA ASP A 94 10.20 6.16 -10.33
C ASP A 94 9.60 6.25 -11.73
N THR A 95 10.46 6.60 -12.69
CA THR A 95 10.09 6.75 -14.09
C THR A 95 10.56 5.59 -14.96
N VAL A 96 11.29 4.64 -14.36
CA VAL A 96 11.77 3.44 -15.05
C VAL A 96 10.64 2.40 -15.01
N PRO A 97 10.24 1.83 -16.16
CA PRO A 97 9.31 0.71 -16.18
C PRO A 97 9.89 -0.48 -15.43
N ASP A 98 9.06 -1.17 -14.67
CA ASP A 98 9.47 -2.43 -14.03
C ASP A 98 9.83 -3.49 -15.09
N ASP A 99 10.84 -4.33 -14.80
CA ASP A 99 11.16 -5.47 -15.64
C ASP A 99 9.93 -6.43 -15.66
N PRO A 100 9.47 -6.86 -16.83
CA PRO A 100 8.36 -7.79 -16.96
C PRO A 100 8.51 -9.09 -16.16
N SER A 101 9.74 -9.51 -15.85
CA SER A 101 10.02 -10.68 -15.01
C SER A 101 9.60 -10.50 -13.55
N LEU A 102 9.44 -9.24 -13.08
CA LEU A 102 8.97 -8.92 -11.74
C LEU A 102 7.45 -8.97 -11.59
N HIS A 103 6.74 -9.08 -12.70
CA HIS A 103 5.28 -9.12 -12.70
C HIS A 103 4.73 -10.34 -11.95
N VAL A 104 3.77 -10.10 -11.06
CA VAL A 104 3.10 -11.15 -10.27
C VAL A 104 1.59 -11.06 -10.48
N SER A 105 0.98 -12.19 -10.84
CA SER A 105 -0.47 -12.36 -10.83
C SER A 105 -0.87 -13.18 -9.61
N LEU A 106 -1.57 -12.58 -8.67
CA LEU A 106 -1.93 -13.21 -7.40
C LEU A 106 -3.30 -12.71 -6.90
N LEU A 107 -4.10 -13.56 -6.27
CA LEU A 107 -5.40 -13.20 -5.70
C LEU A 107 -6.39 -12.59 -6.73
N GLY A 108 -6.21 -12.86 -8.01
CA GLY A 108 -6.96 -12.23 -9.09
C GLY A 108 -6.57 -10.78 -9.37
N LEU A 109 -5.44 -10.34 -8.83
CA LEU A 109 -4.86 -9.01 -9.00
C LEU A 109 -3.56 -9.08 -9.79
N SER A 110 -3.19 -7.98 -10.43
CA SER A 110 -1.94 -7.82 -11.20
C SER A 110 -1.04 -6.84 -10.49
N PHE A 111 0.22 -7.23 -10.28
CA PHE A 111 1.25 -6.43 -9.62
C PHE A 111 2.42 -6.27 -10.60
N ASP A 112 2.78 -5.04 -10.94
CA ASP A 112 3.88 -4.76 -11.87
C ASP A 112 5.23 -5.21 -11.29
N ASN A 113 5.37 -5.12 -9.96
CA ASN A 113 6.47 -5.71 -9.21
C ASN A 113 5.97 -6.24 -7.84
N PRO A 114 6.71 -7.16 -7.17
CA PRO A 114 6.27 -7.80 -5.95
C PRO A 114 6.41 -6.95 -4.67
N ILE A 115 6.85 -5.68 -4.77
CA ILE A 115 7.21 -4.86 -3.63
C ILE A 115 6.12 -3.87 -3.29
N GLY A 116 5.60 -3.94 -2.07
CA GLY A 116 4.58 -3.02 -1.58
C GLY A 116 5.00 -2.22 -0.36
N ILE A 117 4.24 -1.15 -0.08
CA ILE A 117 4.34 -0.43 1.20
C ILE A 117 3.38 -1.04 2.22
N ALA A 118 3.90 -1.36 3.41
CA ALA A 118 3.10 -1.93 4.49
C ALA A 118 2.17 -0.88 5.12
N ALA A 119 1.04 -1.34 5.67
CA ALA A 119 0.17 -0.53 6.50
C ALA A 119 0.93 0.17 7.63
N GLY A 120 0.46 1.35 7.99
CA GLY A 120 1.07 2.20 9.01
C GLY A 120 1.84 3.39 8.43
N PHE A 121 2.24 3.36 7.17
CA PHE A 121 2.83 4.52 6.50
C PHE A 121 1.71 5.50 6.09
N ASP A 122 0.84 5.14 5.19
CA ASP A 122 -0.36 5.92 4.85
C ASP A 122 -1.56 5.42 5.67
N LYS A 123 -1.70 5.95 6.89
CA LYS A 123 -2.76 5.51 7.81
C LYS A 123 -4.17 5.93 7.37
N HIS A 124 -4.25 6.95 6.53
CA HIS A 124 -5.51 7.67 6.30
C HIS A 124 -5.87 7.79 4.82
N ALA A 125 -5.21 7.03 3.95
CA ALA A 125 -5.38 7.10 2.49
C ALA A 125 -5.11 8.51 1.92
N ASP A 126 -4.04 9.14 2.39
CA ASP A 126 -3.63 10.48 1.96
C ASP A 126 -2.69 10.47 0.74
N ALA A 127 -1.87 9.41 0.57
CA ALA A 127 -0.72 9.43 -0.32
C ALA A 127 -0.66 8.25 -1.31
N MET A 128 -1.76 7.56 -1.55
CA MET A 128 -1.83 6.32 -2.34
C MET A 128 -1.12 6.43 -3.69
N GLN A 129 -1.46 7.44 -4.50
CA GLN A 129 -0.84 7.63 -5.81
C GLN A 129 0.64 8.00 -5.72
N GLY A 130 1.00 8.86 -4.77
CA GLY A 130 2.40 9.26 -4.60
C GLY A 130 3.29 8.07 -4.18
N LEU A 131 2.74 7.12 -3.45
CA LEU A 131 3.45 5.88 -3.08
C LEU A 131 3.61 4.95 -4.29
N LEU A 132 2.58 4.77 -5.12
CA LEU A 132 2.71 4.05 -6.38
C LEU A 132 3.73 4.74 -7.31
N ASP A 133 3.67 6.05 -7.43
CA ASP A 133 4.61 6.83 -8.27
C ASP A 133 6.08 6.73 -7.75
N MET A 134 6.30 6.38 -6.49
CA MET A 134 7.64 6.08 -5.96
C MET A 134 8.20 4.72 -6.40
N GLY A 135 7.41 3.87 -7.07
CA GLY A 135 7.84 2.57 -7.57
C GLY A 135 7.24 1.37 -6.83
N PHE A 136 6.39 1.58 -5.83
CA PHE A 136 5.70 0.45 -5.20
C PHE A 136 4.72 -0.22 -6.17
N GLY A 137 4.79 -1.55 -6.27
CA GLY A 137 3.86 -2.36 -7.05
C GLY A 137 2.46 -2.41 -6.43
N PHE A 138 2.33 -2.15 -5.12
CA PHE A 138 1.05 -2.06 -4.41
C PHE A 138 1.16 -1.26 -3.11
N VAL A 139 0.04 -0.76 -2.63
CA VAL A 139 -0.04 0.08 -1.43
C VAL A 139 -1.05 -0.51 -0.45
N GLU A 140 -0.68 -0.57 0.84
CA GLU A 140 -1.59 -0.93 1.92
C GLU A 140 -1.80 0.26 2.85
N ILE A 141 -3.02 0.81 2.89
CA ILE A 141 -3.40 1.92 3.78
C ILE A 141 -3.90 1.40 5.13
N GLY A 142 -3.88 2.23 6.14
CA GLY A 142 -4.41 1.92 7.48
C GLY A 142 -3.30 1.62 8.50
N SER A 143 -3.59 0.98 9.65
CA SER A 143 -4.89 0.38 9.97
C SER A 143 -5.94 1.45 10.28
N VAL A 144 -7.13 1.27 9.75
CA VAL A 144 -8.27 2.17 9.93
C VAL A 144 -9.24 1.57 10.96
N THR A 145 -9.67 2.39 11.93
CA THR A 145 -10.65 2.01 12.94
C THR A 145 -12.03 2.60 12.64
N PRO A 146 -13.14 2.00 13.12
CA PRO A 146 -14.49 2.51 12.86
C PRO A 146 -14.66 3.99 13.23
N LEU A 147 -14.29 4.35 14.43
CA LEU A 147 -14.35 5.72 14.95
C LEU A 147 -12.94 6.36 14.95
N PRO A 148 -12.86 7.69 14.84
CA PRO A 148 -11.59 8.40 15.03
C PRO A 148 -11.03 8.13 16.43
N GLN A 149 -9.70 7.99 16.52
CA GLN A 149 -8.98 7.91 17.80
C GLN A 149 -7.54 8.39 17.64
N ASP A 150 -7.01 9.06 18.67
CA ASP A 150 -5.68 9.65 18.65
C ASP A 150 -4.57 8.62 18.78
N GLY A 151 -4.89 7.44 19.30
CA GLY A 151 -3.93 6.41 19.68
C GLY A 151 -3.30 6.66 21.05
N ASN A 152 -2.10 6.13 21.27
CA ASN A 152 -1.38 6.26 22.53
C ASN A 152 -0.71 7.64 22.69
N PRO A 153 -0.43 8.11 23.93
CA PRO A 153 0.28 9.36 24.17
C PRO A 153 1.66 9.42 23.49
N LYS A 154 2.08 10.63 23.17
CA LYS A 154 3.44 10.91 22.67
C LYS A 154 4.42 11.11 23.85
N PRO A 155 5.73 10.79 23.67
CA PRO A 155 6.37 10.24 22.49
C PRO A 155 6.03 8.74 22.30
N ARG A 156 5.84 8.35 21.07
CA ARG A 156 5.36 7.00 20.72
C ARG A 156 6.06 6.38 19.50
N VAL A 157 7.12 7.01 19.01
CA VAL A 157 7.99 6.50 17.94
C VAL A 157 9.44 6.82 18.28
N PHE A 158 10.30 5.82 18.17
CA PHE A 158 11.72 5.92 18.49
C PHE A 158 12.53 5.28 17.38
N ARG A 159 13.51 6.02 16.83
CA ARG A 159 14.47 5.49 15.88
C ARG A 159 15.62 4.86 16.62
N LEU A 160 15.97 3.65 16.27
CA LEU A 160 17.15 2.94 16.70
C LEU A 160 18.16 3.05 15.55
N VAL A 161 18.90 4.15 15.51
CA VAL A 161 19.75 4.49 14.35
C VAL A 161 20.84 3.46 14.17
N GLU A 162 21.50 3.08 15.28
CA GLU A 162 22.57 2.11 15.32
C GLU A 162 22.14 0.74 14.80
N ASP A 163 20.88 0.38 15.06
CA ASP A 163 20.28 -0.91 14.74
C ASP A 163 19.48 -0.89 13.43
N ARG A 164 19.37 0.26 12.77
CA ARG A 164 18.46 0.46 11.64
C ARG A 164 17.03 -0.03 11.93
N GLY A 165 16.60 0.20 13.17
CA GLY A 165 15.33 -0.23 13.74
C GLY A 165 14.42 0.94 14.11
N VAL A 166 13.15 0.63 14.31
CA VAL A 166 12.16 1.60 14.83
C VAL A 166 11.28 0.90 15.86
N ILE A 167 11.13 1.49 17.03
CA ILE A 167 10.11 1.10 18.01
C ILE A 167 8.93 2.06 17.90
N ASN A 168 7.72 1.52 17.80
CA ASN A 168 6.50 2.32 17.82
C ASN A 168 5.45 1.76 18.76
N ARG A 169 4.66 2.67 19.35
CA ARG A 169 3.49 2.37 20.17
C ARG A 169 2.30 3.25 19.82
N TYR A 170 2.00 3.34 18.50
CA TYR A 170 0.94 4.23 18.01
C TYR A 170 -0.45 3.92 18.57
N GLY A 171 -0.84 2.64 18.70
CA GLY A 171 -2.16 2.23 19.20
C GLY A 171 -3.30 2.55 18.23
N PHE A 172 -3.10 2.35 16.93
CA PHE A 172 -4.08 2.59 15.86
C PHE A 172 -4.65 4.02 15.85
N ASN A 173 -3.77 5.04 15.86
CA ASN A 173 -4.24 6.39 15.57
C ASN A 173 -4.90 6.45 14.19
N SER A 174 -6.15 6.86 14.13
CA SER A 174 -7.00 6.79 12.94
C SER A 174 -7.95 7.97 12.88
N GLN A 175 -8.28 8.41 11.67
CA GLN A 175 -9.32 9.41 11.42
C GLN A 175 -10.72 8.79 11.26
N GLY A 176 -10.82 7.47 11.42
CA GLY A 176 -12.08 6.72 11.32
C GLY A 176 -12.49 6.39 9.89
N HIS A 177 -13.45 5.46 9.78
CA HIS A 177 -13.94 4.97 8.49
C HIS A 177 -14.48 6.09 7.60
N ALA A 178 -15.23 7.04 8.15
CA ALA A 178 -15.90 8.08 7.36
C ALA A 178 -14.90 8.94 6.55
N LYS A 179 -13.83 9.41 7.21
CA LYS A 179 -12.80 10.24 6.55
C LYS A 179 -11.98 9.46 5.54
N VAL A 180 -11.63 8.21 5.88
CA VAL A 180 -10.86 7.36 4.98
C VAL A 180 -11.70 6.95 3.78
N ARG A 181 -12.97 6.60 3.97
CA ARG A 181 -13.92 6.33 2.88
C ARG A 181 -14.00 7.48 1.90
N GLU A 182 -14.16 8.72 2.37
CA GLU A 182 -14.23 9.91 1.50
C GLU A 182 -13.00 10.01 0.58
N ARG A 183 -11.79 9.73 1.12
CA ARG A 183 -10.55 9.77 0.33
C ARG A 183 -10.44 8.62 -0.66
N LEU A 184 -10.79 7.41 -0.23
CA LEU A 184 -10.81 6.23 -1.09
C LEU A 184 -11.79 6.39 -2.24
N GLU A 185 -12.97 6.94 -1.97
CA GLU A 185 -13.98 7.23 -2.98
C GLU A 185 -13.46 8.25 -4.02
N LYS A 186 -12.88 9.36 -3.57
CA LYS A 186 -12.24 10.35 -4.45
C LYS A 186 -11.11 9.73 -5.29
N TYR A 187 -10.29 8.90 -4.67
CA TYR A 187 -9.20 8.22 -5.37
C TYR A 187 -9.71 7.26 -6.43
N LYS A 188 -10.75 6.49 -6.12
CA LYS A 188 -11.39 5.58 -7.08
C LYS A 188 -11.96 6.32 -8.29
N TYR A 189 -12.69 7.42 -8.08
CA TYR A 189 -13.19 8.25 -9.18
C TYR A 189 -12.04 8.83 -10.01
N TRP A 190 -11.00 9.32 -9.37
CA TRP A 190 -9.83 9.84 -10.06
C TRP A 190 -9.12 8.76 -10.87
N THR A 191 -8.93 7.56 -10.35
CA THR A 191 -8.30 6.44 -11.09
C THR A 191 -9.11 6.04 -12.31
N LEU A 192 -10.44 6.03 -12.24
CA LEU A 192 -11.31 5.76 -13.37
C LEU A 192 -11.20 6.86 -14.46
N SER A 193 -11.14 8.13 -14.06
CA SER A 193 -11.02 9.25 -15.02
C SER A 193 -9.65 9.34 -15.69
N THR A 194 -8.61 8.74 -15.10
CA THR A 194 -7.23 8.78 -15.60
C THR A 194 -6.73 7.42 -16.12
N THR A 195 -7.61 6.46 -16.36
CA THR A 195 -7.26 5.07 -16.73
C THR A 195 -6.38 5.00 -17.99
N THR A 196 -6.56 5.90 -18.96
CA THR A 196 -5.78 5.94 -20.20
C THR A 196 -4.44 6.69 -20.05
N SER A 197 -4.20 7.36 -18.94
CA SER A 197 -2.97 8.13 -18.72
C SER A 197 -1.82 7.20 -18.34
N LYS A 198 -0.75 7.21 -19.16
CA LYS A 198 0.53 6.53 -18.85
C LYS A 198 1.40 7.31 -17.87
N GLN A 199 0.95 8.48 -17.42
CA GLN A 199 1.72 9.36 -16.53
C GLN A 199 1.77 8.82 -15.09
N TYR A 200 0.82 7.95 -14.71
CA TYR A 200 0.67 7.47 -13.34
C TYR A 200 0.89 5.96 -13.27
N ARG A 201 1.70 5.52 -12.32
CA ARG A 201 1.81 4.10 -11.99
C ARG A 201 0.50 3.59 -11.44
N ARG A 202 0.22 2.31 -11.68
CA ARG A 202 -0.99 1.63 -11.19
C ARG A 202 -0.56 0.45 -10.33
N GLY A 203 -1.38 0.12 -9.37
CA GLY A 203 -1.14 -1.04 -8.52
C GLY A 203 -2.32 -1.27 -7.58
N PRO A 204 -2.48 -2.49 -7.05
CA PRO A 204 -3.52 -2.83 -6.11
C PRO A 204 -3.43 -2.03 -4.81
N LEU A 205 -4.61 -1.69 -4.28
CA LEU A 205 -4.79 -0.97 -3.03
C LEU A 205 -5.38 -1.89 -1.96
N GLY A 206 -4.61 -2.19 -0.92
CA GLY A 206 -5.05 -2.90 0.27
C GLY A 206 -5.61 -1.96 1.33
N VAL A 207 -6.67 -2.39 1.98
CA VAL A 207 -7.26 -1.68 3.12
C VAL A 207 -7.07 -2.52 4.39
N ASN A 208 -6.20 -2.03 5.25
CA ASN A 208 -5.89 -2.65 6.54
C ASN A 208 -6.88 -2.14 7.61
N LEU A 209 -7.56 -3.07 8.23
CA LEU A 209 -8.61 -2.81 9.22
C LEU A 209 -8.09 -3.06 10.64
N GLY A 210 -8.53 -2.23 11.57
CA GLY A 210 -8.24 -2.35 12.98
C GLY A 210 -9.46 -2.03 13.84
N LYS A 211 -9.43 -2.45 15.11
CA LYS A 211 -10.47 -2.14 16.08
C LYS A 211 -10.20 -0.85 16.85
N ASN A 212 -11.24 -0.19 17.33
CA ASN A 212 -11.09 0.88 18.32
C ASN A 212 -10.57 0.33 19.65
N LYS A 213 -9.79 1.15 20.37
CA LYS A 213 -9.25 0.78 21.69
C LYS A 213 -10.35 0.55 22.70
N SER A 214 -11.40 1.37 22.65
CA SER A 214 -12.58 1.33 23.54
C SER A 214 -13.70 0.40 23.06
N SER A 215 -13.49 -0.35 21.97
CA SER A 215 -14.53 -1.24 21.46
C SER A 215 -14.62 -2.51 22.28
N ASP A 216 -15.85 -2.84 22.71
CA ASP A 216 -16.20 -4.08 23.41
C ASP A 216 -16.49 -5.23 22.44
N SER A 217 -16.73 -4.93 21.16
CA SER A 217 -16.99 -5.90 20.10
C SER A 217 -15.99 -5.81 18.96
N PRO A 218 -14.80 -6.44 19.09
CA PRO A 218 -13.80 -6.45 18.03
C PRO A 218 -14.33 -6.93 16.68
N ILE A 219 -15.16 -7.97 16.68
CA ILE A 219 -15.73 -8.58 15.46
C ILE A 219 -16.55 -7.53 14.70
N GLU A 220 -17.41 -6.78 15.38
CA GLU A 220 -18.21 -5.74 14.74
C GLU A 220 -17.35 -4.64 14.11
N ASP A 221 -16.24 -4.26 14.74
CA ASP A 221 -15.33 -3.26 14.21
C ASP A 221 -14.76 -3.68 12.86
N TYR A 222 -14.34 -4.93 12.74
CA TYR A 222 -13.81 -5.47 11.46
C TYR A 222 -14.92 -5.64 10.42
N VAL A 223 -16.10 -6.14 10.80
CA VAL A 223 -17.27 -6.26 9.92
C VAL A 223 -17.64 -4.89 9.34
N ARG A 224 -17.78 -3.86 10.19
CA ARG A 224 -18.03 -2.48 9.75
C ARG A 224 -16.94 -1.98 8.79
N GLY A 225 -15.68 -2.35 9.04
CA GLY A 225 -14.56 -2.01 8.16
C GLY A 225 -14.72 -2.61 6.77
N VAL A 226 -15.10 -3.88 6.68
CA VAL A 226 -15.39 -4.56 5.42
C VAL A 226 -16.53 -3.88 4.67
N GLU A 227 -17.65 -3.64 5.34
CA GLU A 227 -18.85 -3.02 4.73
C GLU A 227 -18.59 -1.59 4.26
N THR A 228 -17.84 -0.80 5.04
CA THR A 228 -17.65 0.63 4.78
C THR A 228 -16.53 0.89 3.77
N LEU A 229 -15.42 0.18 3.87
CA LEU A 229 -14.20 0.47 3.12
C LEU A 229 -13.93 -0.55 2.02
N GLY A 230 -14.43 -1.79 2.14
CA GLY A 230 -14.25 -2.85 1.15
C GLY A 230 -14.61 -2.44 -0.28
N PRO A 231 -15.72 -1.73 -0.53
CA PRO A 231 -16.09 -1.31 -1.89
C PRO A 231 -15.03 -0.47 -2.63
N PHE A 232 -14.03 0.05 -1.93
CA PHE A 232 -13.04 0.97 -2.48
C PHE A 232 -11.62 0.39 -2.55
N GLY A 233 -11.37 -0.76 -1.92
CA GLY A 233 -10.09 -1.47 -1.98
C GLY A 233 -10.07 -2.58 -3.02
N ASP A 234 -8.87 -3.11 -3.28
CA ASP A 234 -8.66 -4.30 -4.11
C ASP A 234 -8.47 -5.55 -3.27
N TYR A 235 -8.01 -5.43 -2.03
CA TYR A 235 -7.97 -6.49 -1.02
C TYR A 235 -8.14 -5.90 0.39
N LEU A 236 -8.54 -6.75 1.34
CA LEU A 236 -8.77 -6.40 2.73
C LEU A 236 -7.79 -7.13 3.64
N VAL A 237 -7.38 -6.48 4.72
CA VAL A 237 -6.51 -7.07 5.74
C VAL A 237 -7.10 -6.91 7.12
N ILE A 238 -7.25 -8.00 7.85
CA ILE A 238 -7.57 -8.01 9.28
C ILE A 238 -6.26 -7.91 10.07
N ASN A 239 -6.02 -6.80 10.75
CA ASN A 239 -4.83 -6.62 11.58
C ASN A 239 -5.11 -6.95 13.04
N ILE A 240 -4.79 -8.18 13.44
CA ILE A 240 -4.95 -8.69 14.81
C ILE A 240 -3.61 -8.81 15.54
N SER A 241 -2.56 -8.25 15.00
CA SER A 241 -1.19 -8.53 15.42
C SER A 241 -0.44 -7.34 16.03
N SER A 242 -1.06 -6.14 16.07
CA SER A 242 -0.42 -4.99 16.70
C SER A 242 -0.24 -5.22 18.22
N PRO A 243 0.98 -5.02 18.75
CA PRO A 243 1.21 -5.14 20.18
C PRO A 243 0.72 -3.93 20.98
N ASN A 244 0.29 -2.87 20.29
CA ASN A 244 0.05 -1.55 20.87
C ASN A 244 -1.43 -1.29 21.20
N THR A 245 -2.29 -2.28 20.99
CA THR A 245 -3.72 -2.24 21.33
C THR A 245 -4.02 -3.38 22.33
N PRO A 246 -4.46 -3.08 23.55
CA PRO A 246 -4.71 -4.10 24.54
C PRO A 246 -5.67 -5.18 24.05
N GLY A 247 -5.37 -6.45 24.35
CA GLY A 247 -6.20 -7.59 24.01
C GLY A 247 -6.28 -7.94 22.52
N LEU A 248 -5.62 -7.18 21.62
CA LEU A 248 -5.73 -7.44 20.19
C LEU A 248 -5.11 -8.77 19.78
N ARG A 249 -3.94 -9.09 20.32
CA ARG A 249 -3.22 -10.33 19.98
C ARG A 249 -3.90 -11.60 20.49
N SER A 250 -4.79 -11.50 21.48
CA SER A 250 -5.61 -12.66 21.89
C SER A 250 -6.55 -13.15 20.78
N LEU A 251 -6.88 -12.28 19.81
CA LEU A 251 -7.66 -12.66 18.63
C LEU A 251 -6.91 -13.61 17.67
N GLN A 252 -5.63 -13.88 17.91
CA GLN A 252 -4.86 -14.88 17.17
C GLN A 252 -5.05 -16.30 17.72
N GLY A 253 -5.68 -16.46 18.91
CA GLY A 253 -6.06 -17.76 19.43
C GLY A 253 -7.05 -18.45 18.50
N LYS A 254 -6.95 -19.79 18.38
CA LYS A 254 -7.69 -20.60 17.38
C LYS A 254 -9.18 -20.31 17.35
N LYS A 255 -9.84 -20.31 18.51
CA LYS A 255 -11.29 -20.11 18.64
C LYS A 255 -11.70 -18.68 18.27
N GLU A 256 -10.98 -17.70 18.80
CA GLU A 256 -11.19 -16.28 18.56
C GLU A 256 -10.93 -15.92 17.11
N LEU A 257 -9.85 -16.44 16.54
CA LEU A 257 -9.50 -16.25 15.13
C LEU A 257 -10.56 -16.84 14.20
N HIS A 258 -11.00 -18.06 14.48
CA HIS A 258 -12.06 -18.70 13.69
C HIS A 258 -13.36 -17.88 13.71
N ALA A 259 -13.80 -17.45 14.89
CA ALA A 259 -15.02 -16.65 15.03
C ALA A 259 -14.92 -15.32 14.29
N LEU A 260 -13.81 -14.61 14.47
CA LEU A 260 -13.57 -13.32 13.80
C LEU A 260 -13.53 -13.48 12.28
N VAL A 261 -12.71 -14.41 11.77
CA VAL A 261 -12.53 -14.61 10.33
C VAL A 261 -13.83 -15.06 9.68
N SER A 262 -14.60 -15.96 10.30
CA SER A 262 -15.90 -16.38 9.78
C SER A 262 -16.86 -15.20 9.63
N ALA A 263 -17.02 -14.37 10.66
CA ALA A 263 -17.90 -13.21 10.60
C ALA A 263 -17.47 -12.18 9.54
N VAL A 264 -16.16 -11.97 9.38
CA VAL A 264 -15.61 -11.06 8.37
C VAL A 264 -15.76 -11.62 6.96
N LEU A 265 -15.59 -12.93 6.77
CA LEU A 265 -15.86 -13.60 5.48
C LEU A 265 -17.32 -13.48 5.10
N ASP A 266 -18.25 -13.64 6.05
CA ASP A 266 -19.68 -13.46 5.80
C ASP A 266 -20.02 -12.02 5.38
N ALA A 267 -19.42 -11.03 6.01
CA ALA A 267 -19.57 -9.63 5.62
C ALA A 267 -18.97 -9.36 4.22
N ARG A 268 -17.75 -9.87 3.96
CA ARG A 268 -17.08 -9.75 2.66
C ARG A 268 -17.90 -10.40 1.53
N ASN A 269 -18.51 -11.55 1.78
CA ASN A 269 -19.29 -12.27 0.78
C ASN A 269 -20.61 -11.57 0.41
N LYS A 270 -21.07 -10.62 1.22
CA LYS A 270 -22.24 -9.75 0.92
C LYS A 270 -21.87 -8.55 0.06
N LEU A 271 -20.58 -8.27 -0.15
CA LEU A 271 -20.16 -7.18 -1.05
C LEU A 271 -20.48 -7.54 -2.51
N TRP A 272 -20.76 -6.53 -3.33
CA TRP A 272 -21.03 -6.70 -4.76
C TRP A 272 -19.86 -7.33 -5.55
N LYS A 273 -18.63 -7.25 -5.02
CA LYS A 273 -17.40 -7.86 -5.55
C LYS A 273 -16.73 -8.65 -4.43
N ARG A 274 -16.39 -9.91 -4.70
CA ARG A 274 -15.57 -10.69 -3.77
C ARG A 274 -14.15 -10.12 -3.77
N LEU A 275 -13.73 -9.63 -2.61
CA LEU A 275 -12.37 -9.13 -2.39
C LEU A 275 -11.52 -10.21 -1.70
N PRO A 276 -10.23 -10.34 -2.05
CA PRO A 276 -9.32 -11.11 -1.24
C PRO A 276 -9.27 -10.62 0.20
N LEU A 277 -9.32 -11.53 1.16
CA LEU A 277 -9.23 -11.26 2.59
C LEU A 277 -7.96 -11.89 3.16
N LEU A 278 -7.09 -11.06 3.70
CA LEU A 278 -5.84 -11.48 4.32
C LEU A 278 -5.87 -11.24 5.83
N VAL A 279 -5.10 -12.03 6.56
CA VAL A 279 -4.89 -11.85 8.01
C VAL A 279 -3.43 -11.51 8.27
N LYS A 280 -3.18 -10.42 9.02
CA LYS A 280 -1.83 -10.00 9.41
C LYS A 280 -1.52 -10.51 10.82
N ILE A 281 -0.47 -11.34 10.93
CA ILE A 281 -0.08 -12.01 12.16
C ILE A 281 1.18 -11.42 12.80
N ALA A 282 1.39 -11.70 14.09
CA ALA A 282 2.56 -11.28 14.84
C ALA A 282 3.77 -12.18 14.52
N PRO A 283 5.01 -11.72 14.75
CA PRO A 283 6.18 -12.57 14.67
C PRO A 283 6.45 -13.35 15.98
N ASP A 284 5.85 -12.91 17.09
CA ASP A 284 6.09 -13.48 18.44
C ASP A 284 5.12 -14.66 18.72
N LEU A 285 5.03 -15.61 17.78
CA LEU A 285 4.15 -16.77 17.87
C LEU A 285 4.92 -18.01 18.30
N THR A 286 4.30 -18.80 19.16
CA THR A 286 4.79 -20.16 19.46
C THR A 286 4.51 -21.11 18.28
N SER A 287 5.13 -22.29 18.28
CA SER A 287 4.85 -23.31 17.26
C SER A 287 3.39 -23.76 17.28
N ASP A 288 2.75 -23.75 18.45
CA ASP A 288 1.34 -24.10 18.59
C ASP A 288 0.44 -23.02 18.02
N ASP A 289 0.71 -21.74 18.33
CA ASP A 289 -0.02 -20.62 17.74
C ASP A 289 0.05 -20.63 16.21
N MET A 290 1.25 -20.89 15.65
CA MET A 290 1.42 -20.97 14.20
C MET A 290 0.61 -22.13 13.58
N ARG A 291 0.55 -23.29 14.23
CA ARG A 291 -0.28 -24.41 13.78
C ARG A 291 -1.76 -24.06 13.83
N ASP A 292 -2.24 -23.49 14.93
CA ASP A 292 -3.62 -23.06 15.07
C ASP A 292 -4.04 -22.04 14.01
N ILE A 293 -3.19 -21.05 13.75
CA ILE A 293 -3.44 -20.05 12.68
C ILE A 293 -3.49 -20.74 11.31
N ALA A 294 -2.56 -21.64 11.02
CA ALA A 294 -2.53 -22.35 9.74
C ALA A 294 -3.78 -23.24 9.53
N GLU A 295 -4.20 -23.97 10.58
CA GLU A 295 -5.41 -24.78 10.53
C GLU A 295 -6.67 -23.94 10.28
N VAL A 296 -6.83 -22.80 10.98
CA VAL A 296 -7.95 -21.88 10.75
C VAL A 296 -7.90 -21.29 9.35
N ALA A 297 -6.72 -20.88 8.90
CA ALA A 297 -6.52 -20.32 7.58
C ALA A 297 -6.93 -21.29 6.46
N LEU A 298 -6.52 -22.54 6.58
CA LEU A 298 -6.86 -23.62 5.63
C LEU A 298 -8.35 -23.99 5.70
N ALA A 299 -8.89 -24.15 6.91
CA ALA A 299 -10.29 -24.54 7.12
C ALA A 299 -11.28 -23.49 6.57
N LEU A 300 -10.99 -22.21 6.79
CA LEU A 300 -11.83 -21.10 6.33
C LEU A 300 -11.47 -20.61 4.92
N GLN A 301 -10.43 -21.19 4.30
CA GLN A 301 -9.97 -20.81 2.96
C GLN A 301 -9.77 -19.30 2.81
N ILE A 302 -9.03 -18.70 3.77
CA ILE A 302 -8.65 -17.29 3.64
C ILE A 302 -7.76 -17.10 2.43
N ASP A 303 -7.81 -15.92 1.84
CA ASP A 303 -7.12 -15.67 0.58
C ASP A 303 -5.61 -15.42 0.76
N GLY A 304 -5.14 -15.09 1.98
CA GLY A 304 -3.70 -14.92 2.24
C GLY A 304 -3.36 -14.56 3.69
N LEU A 305 -2.06 -14.62 4.00
CA LEU A 305 -1.50 -14.15 5.28
C LEU A 305 -0.43 -13.10 5.05
N ILE A 306 -0.34 -12.10 5.95
CA ILE A 306 0.76 -11.14 6.00
C ILE A 306 1.65 -11.47 7.20
N VAL A 307 2.89 -11.84 6.92
CA VAL A 307 3.87 -12.33 7.90
C VAL A 307 5.14 -11.48 7.83
N SER A 308 5.35 -10.56 8.75
CA SER A 308 4.67 -10.35 10.01
C SER A 308 4.48 -8.86 10.36
N ASN A 309 3.83 -8.61 11.50
CA ASN A 309 3.82 -7.32 12.17
C ASN A 309 5.16 -7.09 12.92
N THR A 310 5.23 -6.08 13.77
CA THR A 310 6.36 -5.76 14.65
C THR A 310 6.44 -6.72 15.85
N THR A 311 7.67 -6.90 16.39
CA THR A 311 7.93 -7.76 17.56
C THR A 311 7.93 -7.00 18.87
N ILE A 312 7.53 -7.65 19.96
CA ILE A 312 7.79 -7.20 21.34
C ILE A 312 9.12 -7.68 21.86
N SER A 313 9.76 -8.62 21.19
CA SER A 313 11.09 -9.12 21.56
C SER A 313 12.15 -8.03 21.42
N ARG A 314 13.17 -8.11 22.27
CA ARG A 314 14.31 -7.21 22.29
C ARG A 314 15.58 -8.05 22.21
N PRO A 315 16.16 -8.20 20.99
CA PRO A 315 17.45 -8.87 20.86
C PRO A 315 18.53 -8.17 21.74
N GLU A 316 19.36 -8.95 22.39
CA GLU A 316 20.47 -8.42 23.21
C GLU A 316 21.51 -7.64 22.39
N SER A 317 21.54 -7.86 21.08
CA SER A 317 22.40 -7.19 20.12
C SER A 317 22.01 -5.73 19.85
N LEU A 318 20.89 -5.23 20.39
CA LEU A 318 20.49 -3.84 20.19
C LEU A 318 21.44 -2.88 20.88
N LEU A 319 21.90 -1.89 20.15
CA LEU A 319 22.90 -0.90 20.59
C LEU A 319 22.27 0.43 20.99
N SER A 320 21.09 0.74 20.48
CA SER A 320 20.43 2.02 20.68
C SER A 320 20.02 2.25 22.14
N PRO A 321 20.20 3.47 22.70
CA PRO A 321 19.69 3.83 24.02
C PRO A 321 18.16 3.70 24.13
N HIS A 322 17.45 3.66 23.02
CA HIS A 322 16.00 3.46 22.97
C HIS A 322 15.58 1.97 22.94
N ALA A 323 16.51 1.02 23.04
CA ALA A 323 16.21 -0.41 22.97
C ALA A 323 15.20 -0.88 24.03
N ALA A 324 15.19 -0.25 25.22
CA ALA A 324 14.29 -0.56 26.33
C ALA A 324 12.88 0.01 26.18
N GLU A 325 12.62 0.85 25.16
CA GLU A 325 11.29 1.44 24.98
C GLU A 325 10.23 0.38 24.70
N THR A 326 9.05 0.58 25.28
CA THR A 326 7.89 -0.29 25.00
C THR A 326 7.31 -0.02 23.62
N GLY A 327 6.72 -1.06 23.01
CA GLY A 327 6.11 -1.00 21.68
C GLY A 327 6.63 -2.07 20.73
N GLY A 328 6.19 -2.01 19.48
CA GLY A 328 6.61 -2.93 18.44
C GLY A 328 7.93 -2.51 17.80
N LEU A 329 8.92 -3.38 17.80
CA LEU A 329 10.20 -3.23 17.12
C LEU A 329 10.08 -3.69 15.67
N SER A 330 10.60 -2.90 14.74
CA SER A 330 10.64 -3.15 13.29
C SER A 330 12.02 -2.78 12.71
N GLY A 331 12.23 -3.03 11.43
CA GLY A 331 13.48 -2.77 10.73
C GLY A 331 14.43 -3.96 10.76
N ALA A 332 15.72 -3.72 10.58
CA ALA A 332 16.73 -4.79 10.48
C ALA A 332 16.66 -5.82 11.63
N PRO A 333 16.44 -5.42 12.90
CA PRO A 333 16.42 -6.38 14.02
C PRO A 333 15.31 -7.46 13.92
N VAL A 334 14.25 -7.26 13.13
CA VAL A 334 13.17 -8.23 13.01
C VAL A 334 13.33 -9.16 11.80
N LYS A 335 14.36 -8.96 10.96
CA LYS A 335 14.54 -9.69 9.70
C LYS A 335 14.52 -11.20 9.88
N GLU A 336 15.41 -11.71 10.73
CA GLU A 336 15.57 -13.16 10.95
C GLU A 336 14.30 -13.78 11.54
N LEU A 337 13.75 -13.17 12.59
CA LEU A 337 12.54 -13.66 13.24
C LEU A 337 11.37 -13.73 12.25
N SER A 338 11.13 -12.65 11.51
CA SER A 338 10.02 -12.60 10.55
C SER A 338 10.20 -13.55 9.37
N THR A 339 11.44 -13.82 8.94
CA THR A 339 11.73 -14.78 7.86
C THR A 339 11.52 -16.21 8.33
N THR A 340 11.91 -16.52 9.56
CA THR A 340 11.69 -17.85 10.18
C THR A 340 10.20 -18.15 10.34
N VAL A 341 9.41 -17.19 10.86
CA VAL A 341 7.96 -17.33 10.98
C VAL A 341 7.30 -17.49 9.61
N LEU A 342 7.73 -16.71 8.62
CA LEU A 342 7.23 -16.80 7.25
C LEU A 342 7.45 -18.21 6.67
N HIS A 343 8.68 -18.74 6.80
CA HIS A 343 8.99 -20.09 6.34
C HIS A 343 8.19 -21.19 7.06
N SER A 344 8.00 -21.02 8.36
CA SER A 344 7.18 -21.93 9.16
C SER A 344 5.72 -21.91 8.70
N MET A 345 5.16 -20.71 8.47
CA MET A 345 3.78 -20.58 7.97
C MET A 345 3.63 -21.15 6.56
N TYR A 346 4.62 -20.97 5.67
CA TYR A 346 4.61 -21.57 4.34
C TYR A 346 4.53 -23.12 4.43
N LYS A 347 5.32 -23.72 5.30
CA LYS A 347 5.29 -25.18 5.52
C LYS A 347 3.97 -25.64 6.12
N LEU A 348 3.47 -24.96 7.16
CA LEU A 348 2.23 -25.34 7.85
C LEU A 348 0.99 -25.18 6.96
N THR A 349 1.01 -24.23 6.03
CA THR A 349 -0.06 -24.06 5.03
C THR A 349 0.17 -24.88 3.76
N GLU A 350 1.26 -25.66 3.71
CA GLU A 350 1.64 -26.48 2.54
C GLU A 350 1.73 -25.66 1.23
N GLY A 351 2.06 -24.37 1.33
CA GLY A 351 2.07 -23.44 0.20
C GLY A 351 0.70 -23.15 -0.42
N LYS A 352 -0.40 -23.60 0.20
CA LYS A 352 -1.77 -23.43 -0.31
C LYS A 352 -2.33 -22.02 -0.06
N ILE A 353 -1.80 -21.32 0.92
CA ILE A 353 -2.19 -19.96 1.28
C ILE A 353 -1.09 -19.00 0.82
N PRO A 354 -1.37 -18.03 -0.06
CA PRO A 354 -0.42 -16.98 -0.44
C PRO A 354 0.08 -16.19 0.76
N LEU A 355 1.39 -15.94 0.82
CA LEU A 355 2.02 -15.20 1.90
C LEU A 355 2.61 -13.88 1.40
N ILE A 356 2.39 -12.79 2.16
CA ILE A 356 3.09 -11.51 1.98
C ILE A 356 4.14 -11.41 3.08
N GLY A 357 5.42 -11.38 2.70
CA GLY A 357 6.55 -11.29 3.63
C GLY A 357 6.80 -9.86 4.07
N VAL A 358 6.87 -9.60 5.39
CA VAL A 358 7.11 -8.27 5.95
C VAL A 358 8.08 -8.37 7.12
N GLY A 359 8.97 -7.39 7.25
CA GLY A 359 9.89 -7.24 8.38
C GLY A 359 11.35 -7.36 7.98
N GLY A 360 12.11 -6.27 8.19
CA GLY A 360 13.53 -6.19 7.96
C GLY A 360 13.97 -6.10 6.50
N VAL A 361 13.07 -5.83 5.57
CA VAL A 361 13.37 -5.67 4.15
C VAL A 361 13.92 -4.28 3.88
N ALA A 362 15.16 -4.19 3.44
CA ALA A 362 15.85 -2.94 3.11
C ALA A 362 16.63 -2.99 1.79
N THR A 363 16.85 -4.19 1.25
CA THR A 363 17.59 -4.45 0.00
C THR A 363 16.85 -5.46 -0.87
N GLY A 364 17.25 -5.57 -2.14
CA GLY A 364 16.76 -6.61 -3.04
C GLY A 364 17.04 -8.02 -2.54
N GLN A 365 18.21 -8.22 -1.89
CA GLN A 365 18.54 -9.52 -1.27
C GLN A 365 17.58 -9.86 -0.12
N ASP A 366 17.18 -8.88 0.71
CA ASP A 366 16.20 -9.13 1.78
C ASP A 366 14.83 -9.52 1.23
N ALA A 367 14.41 -8.90 0.12
CA ALA A 367 13.18 -9.27 -0.56
C ALA A 367 13.27 -10.68 -1.17
N TYR A 368 14.38 -11.01 -1.80
CA TYR A 368 14.66 -12.33 -2.33
C TYR A 368 14.64 -13.41 -1.24
N ASP A 369 15.27 -13.13 -0.08
CA ASP A 369 15.25 -14.03 1.09
C ASP A 369 13.80 -14.31 1.56
N LYS A 370 12.92 -13.29 1.56
CA LYS A 370 11.50 -13.48 1.87
C LYS A 370 10.77 -14.35 0.83
N ILE A 371 11.03 -14.12 -0.46
CA ILE A 371 10.46 -14.95 -1.55
C ILE A 371 10.94 -16.40 -1.41
N ARG A 372 12.23 -16.61 -1.16
CA ARG A 372 12.80 -17.93 -0.91
C ARG A 372 12.21 -18.62 0.32
N ALA A 373 11.81 -17.86 1.33
CA ALA A 373 11.13 -18.38 2.52
C ALA A 373 9.64 -18.72 2.29
N GLY A 374 9.08 -18.42 1.11
CA GLY A 374 7.72 -18.74 0.70
C GLY A 374 6.78 -17.56 0.49
N ALA A 375 7.28 -16.32 0.50
CA ALA A 375 6.46 -15.17 0.17
C ALA A 375 6.16 -15.08 -1.33
N SER A 376 4.93 -14.73 -1.69
CA SER A 376 4.54 -14.37 -3.06
C SER A 376 4.70 -12.88 -3.34
N LEU A 377 4.56 -12.05 -2.31
CA LEU A 377 4.75 -10.60 -2.33
C LEU A 377 5.53 -10.18 -1.08
N VAL A 378 6.13 -8.99 -1.13
CA VAL A 378 6.94 -8.47 -0.04
C VAL A 378 6.51 -7.05 0.28
N GLN A 379 6.47 -6.71 1.57
CA GLN A 379 6.22 -5.32 2.00
C GLN A 379 7.40 -4.78 2.79
N LEU A 380 7.66 -3.49 2.63
CA LEU A 380 8.64 -2.76 3.43
C LEU A 380 7.99 -1.54 4.11
N TYR A 381 8.60 -1.06 5.18
CA TYR A 381 8.23 0.16 5.89
C TYR A 381 9.45 0.88 6.46
N SER A 382 10.15 0.24 7.40
CA SER A 382 11.22 0.89 8.19
C SER A 382 12.43 1.30 7.36
N SER A 383 12.67 0.66 6.21
CA SER A 383 13.72 1.06 5.27
C SER A 383 13.53 2.48 4.74
N LEU A 384 12.28 2.94 4.57
CA LEU A 384 11.98 4.33 4.18
C LEU A 384 12.46 5.35 5.23
N VAL A 385 12.53 4.97 6.51
CA VAL A 385 13.00 5.86 7.58
C VAL A 385 14.50 6.14 7.45
N PHE A 386 15.25 5.18 6.90
CA PHE A 386 16.70 5.24 6.78
C PHE A 386 17.18 5.57 5.37
N ASN A 387 16.57 4.99 4.37
CA ASN A 387 16.97 5.11 2.95
C ASN A 387 16.05 6.07 2.16
N GLY A 388 14.99 6.59 2.79
CA GLY A 388 14.03 7.45 2.10
C GLY A 388 13.34 6.77 0.91
N PRO A 389 12.82 7.54 -0.05
CA PRO A 389 12.17 7.01 -1.26
C PRO A 389 13.06 6.10 -2.11
N LEU A 390 14.38 6.25 -2.03
CA LEU A 390 15.32 5.42 -2.77
C LEU A 390 15.36 3.97 -2.28
N ALA A 391 14.73 3.67 -1.15
CA ALA A 391 14.53 2.29 -0.68
C ALA A 391 13.76 1.41 -1.70
N VAL A 392 13.06 2.00 -2.65
CA VAL A 392 12.29 1.31 -3.70
C VAL A 392 12.99 1.45 -5.05
N VAL A 393 13.39 2.69 -5.40
CA VAL A 393 14.07 3.00 -6.66
C VAL A 393 15.48 2.42 -6.63
N GLY A 394 15.80 1.53 -7.55
CA GLY A 394 17.16 0.99 -7.71
C GLY A 394 17.62 -0.06 -6.69
N SER A 395 16.88 -0.28 -5.59
CA SER A 395 17.25 -1.34 -4.63
C SER A 395 17.00 -2.76 -5.16
N PHE A 396 16.20 -2.89 -6.21
CA PHE A 396 15.80 -4.16 -6.80
C PHE A 396 16.41 -4.40 -8.19
N GLU A 397 17.18 -3.42 -8.72
CA GLU A 397 17.90 -3.58 -10.00
C GLU A 397 19.15 -4.44 -9.92
N CYS A 398 19.70 -4.66 -8.72
CA CYS A 398 20.92 -5.44 -8.55
C CYS A 398 20.64 -6.78 -7.87
N GLY A 399 20.63 -7.88 -8.66
CA GLY A 399 20.91 -9.15 -8.05
C GLY A 399 20.13 -10.39 -8.45
N TYR A 400 19.56 -10.45 -9.65
CA TYR A 400 19.32 -11.76 -10.24
C TYR A 400 20.57 -12.15 -11.03
N PRO A 401 21.38 -13.12 -10.57
CA PRO A 401 22.29 -13.78 -11.49
C PRO A 401 21.41 -14.47 -12.52
N ALA A 402 21.58 -14.11 -13.79
CA ALA A 402 21.00 -14.85 -14.91
C ALA A 402 21.35 -16.34 -14.71
N GLN A 403 20.34 -17.18 -14.54
CA GLN A 403 20.46 -18.63 -14.61
C GLN A 403 20.38 -19.06 -16.06
#